data_019e419df59e312da1078ac71f2efaad
#
_entry.id   019e419df59e312da1078ac71f2efaad
#
_cell.length_a   1.000
_cell.length_b   1.000
_cell.length_c   1.000
_cell.angle_alpha   90.00
_cell.angle_beta   90.00
_cell.angle_gamma   90.00
#
_symmetry.space_group_name_H-M   'P 1'
#
loop_
_entity.id
_entity.type
_entity.pdbx_description
1 polymer ?
#
loop_
_entity_poly.entity_id
_entity_poly.type
_entity_poly.pdbx_seq_one_letter_code
_entity_poly.pdbx_strand_id
1 'polypeptide(L)'
;MKDRKLKILAAVVEEYVRTGEPVGSKAIAKLPNIGVSAATVRNDMAMLEQLGYLEQPHTSAGRVPTINGYRLYIDELMTAQCLSGEEKERLDDMLAQQGPMTEELLIQNATTALAELTQCAAVVSDFSPKFSIISKVEVIPTGKRIYVILLITSGGSIKNKACRLEIDLTNEQLAAFSEYLASNLEGISVDELSDEMMENLAAAMGTYMMVLAPLVQGLCELSRDLRQHALLFRGESNLFSHKELDKMEVVRFIEHKDELTELLDDSFSGIRVLFGEGGNNFVIGNSSMIVSKYRKGERHVGSLGVIGPMRLDYAKVIPYLEYF
;
A
#
# COMPACT_ATOMS: atom_id res chain seq x y z
N MET A 1 -24.81 -24.00 -6.59
CA MET A 1 -25.85 -23.43 -5.68
C MET A 1 -27.00 -22.90 -6.54
N LYS A 2 -28.28 -22.90 -6.07
CA LYS A 2 -29.36 -22.33 -6.88
C LYS A 2 -29.22 -20.81 -6.98
N ASP A 3 -29.39 -20.23 -8.15
CA ASP A 3 -29.25 -18.80 -8.47
C ASP A 3 -29.89 -17.85 -7.42
N ARG A 4 -31.07 -18.22 -6.90
CA ARG A 4 -31.78 -17.42 -5.88
C ARG A 4 -30.95 -17.27 -4.57
N LYS A 5 -30.25 -18.31 -4.09
CA LYS A 5 -29.46 -18.22 -2.86
C LYS A 5 -28.26 -17.30 -3.02
N LEU A 6 -27.65 -17.31 -4.19
CA LEU A 6 -26.57 -16.39 -4.54
C LEU A 6 -27.07 -14.94 -4.53
N LYS A 7 -28.23 -14.67 -5.10
CA LYS A 7 -28.87 -13.35 -5.05
C LYS A 7 -29.18 -12.89 -3.62
N ILE A 8 -29.64 -13.82 -2.77
CA ILE A 8 -29.87 -13.51 -1.34
C ILE A 8 -28.57 -13.24 -0.60
N LEU A 9 -27.50 -14.00 -0.88
CA LEU A 9 -26.19 -13.73 -0.30
C LEU A 9 -25.67 -12.36 -0.70
N ALA A 10 -25.70 -12.03 -2.01
CA ALA A 10 -25.30 -10.72 -2.51
C ALA A 10 -26.09 -9.59 -1.81
N ALA A 11 -27.41 -9.72 -1.76
CA ALA A 11 -28.27 -8.73 -1.11
C ALA A 11 -27.99 -8.59 0.40
N VAL A 12 -27.64 -9.68 1.11
CA VAL A 12 -27.24 -9.62 2.52
C VAL A 12 -25.89 -8.90 2.69
N VAL A 13 -24.92 -9.19 1.83
CA VAL A 13 -23.60 -8.51 1.86
C VAL A 13 -23.77 -7.01 1.60
N GLU A 14 -24.46 -6.64 0.53
CA GLU A 14 -24.70 -5.23 0.15
C GLU A 14 -25.44 -4.45 1.25
N GLU A 15 -26.48 -5.05 1.83
CA GLU A 15 -27.23 -4.41 2.91
C GLU A 15 -26.41 -4.28 4.19
N TYR A 16 -25.58 -5.29 4.52
CA TYR A 16 -24.70 -5.23 5.67
C TYR A 16 -23.58 -4.20 5.48
N VAL A 17 -22.96 -4.13 4.31
CA VAL A 17 -21.98 -3.10 3.96
C VAL A 17 -22.59 -1.71 4.14
N ARG A 18 -23.82 -1.50 3.68
CA ARG A 18 -24.52 -0.22 3.73
C ARG A 18 -24.90 0.20 5.16
N THR A 19 -25.37 -0.74 5.99
CA THR A 19 -25.98 -0.42 7.31
C THR A 19 -25.06 -0.68 8.49
N GLY A 20 -24.14 -1.64 8.40
CA GLY A 20 -23.35 -2.16 9.51
C GLY A 20 -24.16 -3.00 10.50
N GLU A 21 -25.45 -3.28 10.22
CA GLU A 21 -26.36 -3.96 11.14
C GLU A 21 -26.72 -5.35 10.60
N PRO A 22 -26.89 -6.37 11.49
CA PRO A 22 -27.29 -7.71 11.08
C PRO A 22 -28.60 -7.70 10.27
N VAL A 23 -28.58 -8.33 9.11
CA VAL A 23 -29.62 -8.23 8.07
C VAL A 23 -30.75 -9.23 8.33
N GLY A 24 -31.95 -8.72 8.49
CA GLY A 24 -33.16 -9.54 8.68
C GLY A 24 -33.81 -9.96 7.36
N SER A 25 -34.44 -11.17 7.33
CA SER A 25 -35.12 -11.69 6.13
C SER A 25 -36.25 -10.78 5.60
N LYS A 26 -36.86 -9.96 6.47
CA LYS A 26 -37.89 -9.00 6.04
C LYS A 26 -37.31 -7.84 5.23
N ALA A 27 -36.07 -7.41 5.52
CA ALA A 27 -35.37 -6.37 4.75
C ALA A 27 -35.08 -6.89 3.34
N ILE A 28 -34.48 -8.06 3.23
CA ILE A 28 -34.15 -8.69 1.93
C ILE A 28 -35.41 -8.99 1.09
N ALA A 29 -36.51 -9.47 1.70
CA ALA A 29 -37.72 -9.77 0.96
C ALA A 29 -38.40 -8.54 0.33
N LYS A 30 -38.06 -7.31 0.79
CA LYS A 30 -38.57 -6.05 0.21
C LYS A 30 -37.79 -5.60 -1.03
N LEU A 31 -36.65 -6.18 -1.30
CA LEU A 31 -35.82 -5.81 -2.45
C LEU A 31 -36.46 -6.30 -3.75
N PRO A 32 -36.49 -5.46 -4.80
CA PRO A 32 -37.25 -5.76 -6.04
C PRO A 32 -36.72 -7.01 -6.76
N ASN A 33 -35.46 -7.37 -6.59
CA ASN A 33 -34.82 -8.49 -7.31
C ASN A 33 -35.01 -9.85 -6.64
N ILE A 34 -35.64 -9.91 -5.46
CA ILE A 34 -35.75 -11.15 -4.64
C ILE A 34 -37.03 -11.90 -4.93
N GLY A 35 -38.16 -11.23 -5.00
CA GLY A 35 -39.43 -11.78 -5.50
C GLY A 35 -40.00 -12.97 -4.70
N VAL A 36 -39.59 -13.17 -3.43
CA VAL A 36 -40.10 -14.26 -2.58
C VAL A 36 -40.43 -13.77 -1.17
N SER A 37 -41.21 -14.57 -0.42
CA SER A 37 -41.63 -14.22 0.92
C SER A 37 -40.48 -14.16 1.92
N ALA A 38 -40.66 -13.38 3.01
CA ALA A 38 -39.69 -13.31 4.10
C ALA A 38 -39.40 -14.68 4.76
N ALA A 39 -40.40 -15.59 4.75
CA ALA A 39 -40.22 -16.97 5.25
C ALA A 39 -39.28 -17.77 4.35
N THR A 40 -39.44 -17.63 3.01
CA THR A 40 -38.54 -18.26 2.03
C THR A 40 -37.11 -17.72 2.16
N VAL A 41 -36.98 -16.40 2.26
CA VAL A 41 -35.65 -15.75 2.48
C VAL A 41 -35.02 -16.28 3.75
N ARG A 42 -35.75 -16.37 4.88
CA ARG A 42 -35.24 -16.91 6.14
C ARG A 42 -34.69 -18.34 5.98
N ASN A 43 -35.42 -19.22 5.25
CA ASN A 43 -34.96 -20.60 5.01
C ASN A 43 -33.70 -20.62 4.15
N ASP A 44 -33.62 -19.77 3.10
CA ASP A 44 -32.41 -19.67 2.26
C ASP A 44 -31.22 -19.10 3.04
N MET A 45 -31.42 -18.11 3.91
CA MET A 45 -30.38 -17.57 4.82
C MET A 45 -29.89 -18.64 5.79
N ALA A 46 -30.79 -19.47 6.37
CA ALA A 46 -30.39 -20.57 7.25
C ALA A 46 -29.55 -21.63 6.51
N MET A 47 -29.85 -21.90 5.23
CA MET A 47 -29.02 -22.78 4.42
C MET A 47 -27.65 -22.16 4.09
N LEU A 48 -27.59 -20.86 3.82
CA LEU A 48 -26.32 -20.14 3.59
C LEU A 48 -25.47 -20.14 4.87
N GLU A 49 -26.09 -20.06 6.04
CA GLU A 49 -25.44 -20.20 7.33
C GLU A 49 -24.85 -21.62 7.53
N GLN A 50 -25.62 -22.68 7.22
CA GLN A 50 -25.13 -24.06 7.26
C GLN A 50 -23.96 -24.32 6.30
N LEU A 51 -23.91 -23.57 5.18
CA LEU A 51 -22.80 -23.62 4.22
C LEU A 51 -21.60 -22.74 4.61
N GLY A 52 -21.71 -22.00 5.73
CA GLY A 52 -20.64 -21.17 6.25
C GLY A 52 -20.44 -19.83 5.54
N TYR A 53 -21.42 -19.35 4.75
CA TYR A 53 -21.38 -18.05 4.08
C TYR A 53 -21.99 -16.92 4.91
N LEU A 54 -22.90 -17.25 5.80
CA LEU A 54 -23.53 -16.32 6.74
C LEU A 54 -23.38 -16.84 8.16
N GLU A 55 -23.47 -15.95 9.12
CA GLU A 55 -23.53 -16.29 10.54
C GLU A 55 -24.57 -15.45 11.27
N GLN A 56 -24.99 -15.94 12.45
CA GLN A 56 -25.90 -15.23 13.32
C GLN A 56 -25.14 -14.75 14.58
N PRO A 57 -24.87 -13.43 14.72
CA PRO A 57 -24.12 -12.94 15.87
C PRO A 57 -24.80 -13.22 17.22
N HIS A 58 -26.13 -13.16 17.26
CA HIS A 58 -26.94 -13.41 18.46
C HIS A 58 -28.26 -14.06 18.07
N THR A 59 -28.85 -14.84 18.97
CA THR A 59 -30.06 -15.68 18.74
C THR A 59 -31.27 -14.93 18.15
N SER A 60 -31.42 -13.62 18.41
CA SER A 60 -32.50 -12.77 17.88
C SER A 60 -32.06 -11.86 16.74
N ALA A 61 -30.79 -11.85 16.39
CA ALA A 61 -30.24 -10.99 15.35
C ALA A 61 -30.56 -11.53 13.94
N GLY A 62 -30.40 -10.66 12.93
CA GLY A 62 -30.35 -11.03 11.53
C GLY A 62 -29.13 -11.92 11.22
N ARG A 63 -28.65 -11.88 10.01
CA ARG A 63 -27.43 -12.56 9.58
C ARG A 63 -26.40 -11.54 9.13
N VAL A 64 -25.12 -11.87 9.33
CA VAL A 64 -23.98 -11.13 8.82
C VAL A 64 -23.16 -12.05 7.91
N PRO A 65 -22.44 -11.52 6.92
CA PRO A 65 -21.55 -12.32 6.08
C PRO A 65 -20.35 -12.81 6.87
N THR A 66 -19.94 -14.05 6.63
CA THR A 66 -18.61 -14.56 7.03
C THR A 66 -17.56 -14.16 6.01
N ILE A 67 -16.28 -14.40 6.29
CA ILE A 67 -15.18 -14.23 5.32
C ILE A 67 -15.46 -15.01 4.03
N ASN A 68 -15.94 -16.25 4.14
CA ASN A 68 -16.29 -17.05 2.96
C ASN A 68 -17.47 -16.44 2.19
N GLY A 69 -18.42 -15.81 2.88
CA GLY A 69 -19.50 -15.06 2.25
C GLY A 69 -19.02 -13.85 1.47
N TYR A 70 -18.10 -13.08 2.05
CA TYR A 70 -17.45 -11.95 1.35
C TYR A 70 -16.62 -12.41 0.16
N ARG A 71 -15.80 -13.46 0.29
CA ARG A 71 -15.03 -14.02 -0.83
C ARG A 71 -15.93 -14.41 -1.99
N LEU A 72 -16.95 -15.21 -1.75
CA LEU A 72 -17.89 -15.62 -2.79
C LEU A 72 -18.60 -14.42 -3.43
N TYR A 73 -18.96 -13.40 -2.63
CA TYR A 73 -19.55 -12.17 -3.16
C TYR A 73 -18.59 -11.43 -4.09
N ILE A 74 -17.36 -11.21 -3.66
CA ILE A 74 -16.35 -10.47 -4.44
C ILE A 74 -15.98 -11.21 -5.72
N ASP A 75 -15.75 -12.51 -5.62
CA ASP A 75 -15.23 -13.32 -6.73
C ASP A 75 -16.30 -13.62 -7.82
N GLU A 76 -17.57 -13.79 -7.41
CA GLU A 76 -18.60 -14.32 -8.34
C GLU A 76 -19.85 -13.46 -8.46
N LEU A 77 -20.20 -12.65 -7.46
CA LEU A 77 -21.53 -12.04 -7.39
C LEU A 77 -21.52 -10.52 -7.52
N MET A 78 -20.45 -9.89 -7.13
CA MET A 78 -20.29 -8.45 -7.14
C MET A 78 -20.27 -7.91 -8.58
N THR A 79 -21.02 -6.85 -8.82
CA THR A 79 -20.88 -6.07 -10.05
C THR A 79 -20.09 -4.81 -9.69
N ALA A 80 -18.87 -4.71 -10.18
CA ALA A 80 -18.06 -3.50 -10.01
C ALA A 80 -18.79 -2.30 -10.62
N GLN A 81 -18.81 -1.19 -9.90
CA GLN A 81 -19.39 0.06 -10.39
C GLN A 81 -18.40 0.71 -11.36
N CYS A 82 -18.85 1.02 -12.58
CA CYS A 82 -18.00 1.83 -13.45
C CYS A 82 -17.92 3.26 -12.90
N LEU A 83 -16.73 3.81 -12.84
CA LEU A 83 -16.53 5.21 -12.47
C LEU A 83 -17.25 6.12 -13.48
N SER A 84 -18.05 7.04 -12.98
CA SER A 84 -18.69 8.08 -13.80
C SER A 84 -17.64 9.07 -14.36
N GLY A 85 -18.03 9.85 -15.37
CA GLY A 85 -17.17 10.89 -15.92
C GLY A 85 -16.74 11.91 -14.85
N GLU A 86 -17.68 12.33 -14.00
CA GLU A 86 -17.42 13.28 -12.92
C GLU A 86 -16.47 12.71 -11.85
N GLU A 87 -16.57 11.42 -11.54
CA GLU A 87 -15.65 10.75 -10.61
C GLU A 87 -14.22 10.67 -11.18
N LYS A 88 -14.11 10.39 -12.48
CA LYS A 88 -12.80 10.37 -13.17
C LYS A 88 -12.16 11.74 -13.19
N GLU A 89 -12.91 12.79 -13.59
CA GLU A 89 -12.42 14.18 -13.56
C GLU A 89 -11.96 14.58 -12.15
N ARG A 90 -12.70 14.22 -11.12
CA ARG A 90 -12.32 14.47 -9.73
C ARG A 90 -11.03 13.74 -9.34
N LEU A 91 -10.86 12.49 -9.78
CA LEU A 91 -9.62 11.72 -9.56
C LEU A 91 -8.44 12.39 -10.27
N ASP A 92 -8.61 12.79 -11.52
CA ASP A 92 -7.60 13.47 -12.31
C ASP A 92 -7.18 14.79 -11.64
N ASP A 93 -8.15 15.58 -11.16
CA ASP A 93 -7.89 16.81 -10.39
C ASP A 93 -7.09 16.54 -9.11
N MET A 94 -7.42 15.48 -8.37
CA MET A 94 -6.70 15.09 -7.16
C MET A 94 -5.27 14.63 -7.47
N LEU A 95 -5.04 13.99 -8.61
CA LEU A 95 -3.71 13.59 -9.07
C LEU A 95 -2.87 14.78 -9.52
N ALA A 96 -3.49 15.77 -10.17
CA ALA A 96 -2.83 16.93 -10.75
C ALA A 96 -2.42 18.01 -9.72
N GLN A 97 -2.86 17.89 -8.46
CA GLN A 97 -2.61 18.90 -7.41
C GLN A 97 -1.13 18.95 -7.02
N GLN A 98 -0.40 19.95 -7.51
CA GLN A 98 0.92 20.46 -7.08
C GLN A 98 2.12 20.18 -7.99
N GLY A 99 2.46 21.16 -8.82
CA GLY A 99 3.80 21.32 -9.39
C GLY A 99 4.14 20.40 -10.58
N PRO A 100 5.41 20.36 -11.02
CA PRO A 100 5.83 19.46 -12.07
C PRO A 100 5.64 18.01 -11.60
N MET A 101 4.87 17.24 -12.37
CA MET A 101 4.43 15.90 -12.05
C MET A 101 5.62 14.92 -12.05
N THR A 102 6.25 14.73 -10.89
CA THR A 102 7.20 13.63 -10.68
C THR A 102 6.42 12.35 -10.36
N GLU A 103 7.00 11.20 -10.68
CA GLU A 103 6.40 9.89 -10.36
C GLU A 103 6.10 9.74 -8.86
N GLU A 104 7.02 10.18 -8.01
CA GLU A 104 6.84 10.15 -6.56
C GLU A 104 5.64 11.00 -6.11
N LEU A 105 5.48 12.21 -6.67
CA LEU A 105 4.34 13.08 -6.35
C LEU A 105 3.02 12.47 -6.83
N LEU A 106 3.00 11.84 -8.00
CA LEU A 106 1.83 11.14 -8.51
C LEU A 106 1.39 10.01 -7.57
N ILE A 107 2.33 9.19 -7.11
CA ILE A 107 2.09 8.11 -6.15
C ILE A 107 1.57 8.67 -4.81
N GLN A 108 2.15 9.77 -4.32
CA GLN A 108 1.70 10.43 -3.09
C GLN A 108 0.26 10.96 -3.23
N ASN A 109 -0.05 11.62 -4.36
CA ASN A 109 -1.38 12.14 -4.62
C ASN A 109 -2.41 11.00 -4.77
N ALA A 110 -2.08 9.92 -5.48
CA ALA A 110 -2.92 8.74 -5.61
C ALA A 110 -3.23 8.10 -4.25
N THR A 111 -2.21 7.94 -3.41
CA THR A 111 -2.39 7.38 -2.06
C THR A 111 -3.29 8.27 -1.20
N THR A 112 -3.10 9.59 -1.28
CA THR A 112 -3.92 10.57 -0.56
C THR A 112 -5.37 10.54 -1.07
N ALA A 113 -5.57 10.56 -2.38
CA ALA A 113 -6.89 10.48 -3.00
C ALA A 113 -7.66 9.22 -2.58
N LEU A 114 -7.00 8.06 -2.58
CA LEU A 114 -7.60 6.81 -2.12
C LEU A 114 -8.01 6.88 -0.65
N ALA A 115 -7.16 7.39 0.23
CA ALA A 115 -7.48 7.51 1.64
C ALA A 115 -8.69 8.45 1.88
N GLU A 116 -8.79 9.55 1.14
CA GLU A 116 -9.89 10.51 1.23
C GLU A 116 -11.20 9.95 0.66
N LEU A 117 -11.17 9.29 -0.50
CA LEU A 117 -12.36 8.77 -1.17
C LEU A 117 -12.95 7.55 -0.47
N THR A 118 -12.09 6.70 0.08
CA THR A 118 -12.51 5.47 0.74
C THR A 118 -12.76 5.65 2.24
N GLN A 119 -12.29 6.76 2.83
CA GLN A 119 -12.26 6.98 4.28
C GLN A 119 -11.57 5.84 5.04
N CYS A 120 -10.56 5.25 4.41
CA CYS A 120 -9.75 4.15 4.91
C CYS A 120 -8.27 4.53 4.92
N ALA A 121 -7.39 3.64 5.37
CA ALA A 121 -5.98 3.81 5.16
C ALA A 121 -5.60 3.33 3.76
N ALA A 122 -4.77 4.10 3.07
CA ALA A 122 -4.19 3.72 1.78
C ALA A 122 -2.69 3.49 1.94
N VAL A 123 -2.18 2.48 1.27
CA VAL A 123 -0.78 2.10 1.29
C VAL A 123 -0.28 1.88 -0.13
N VAL A 124 0.92 2.36 -0.41
CA VAL A 124 1.63 2.07 -1.65
C VAL A 124 2.99 1.51 -1.31
N SER A 125 3.35 0.40 -1.94
CA SER A 125 4.74 -0.03 -2.03
C SER A 125 5.29 0.38 -3.39
N ASP A 126 6.44 1.02 -3.39
CA ASP A 126 7.15 1.40 -4.61
C ASP A 126 8.25 0.37 -4.89
N PHE A 127 8.14 -0.34 -6.04
CA PHE A 127 9.19 -1.22 -6.54
C PHE A 127 10.15 -0.48 -7.50
N SER A 128 9.96 0.80 -7.66
CA SER A 128 10.73 1.67 -8.56
C SER A 128 12.26 1.66 -8.33
N PRO A 129 12.80 1.41 -7.12
CA PRO A 129 14.24 1.32 -6.93
C PRO A 129 14.93 0.35 -7.89
N LYS A 130 14.30 -0.78 -8.20
CA LYS A 130 14.89 -1.85 -9.05
C LYS A 130 15.25 -1.42 -10.47
N PHE A 131 14.70 -0.31 -10.95
CA PHE A 131 14.94 0.19 -12.31
C PHE A 131 15.50 1.61 -12.32
N SER A 132 15.72 2.19 -11.14
CA SER A 132 16.32 3.51 -11.03
C SER A 132 17.83 3.43 -11.16
N ILE A 133 18.39 4.33 -11.97
CA ILE A 133 19.83 4.51 -12.13
C ILE A 133 20.24 5.71 -11.28
N ILE A 134 21.39 5.66 -10.64
CA ILE A 134 21.96 6.84 -9.98
C ILE A 134 22.36 7.82 -11.06
N SER A 135 21.66 8.95 -11.13
CA SER A 135 21.91 10.02 -12.09
C SER A 135 23.00 10.95 -11.60
N LYS A 136 23.10 11.16 -10.28
CA LYS A 136 24.07 12.07 -9.71
C LYS A 136 24.42 11.73 -8.27
N VAL A 137 25.73 11.88 -7.96
CA VAL A 137 26.27 11.79 -6.59
C VAL A 137 27.05 13.06 -6.30
N GLU A 138 26.76 13.73 -5.21
CA GLU A 138 27.50 14.90 -4.76
C GLU A 138 27.83 14.82 -3.26
N VAL A 139 28.99 15.40 -2.90
CA VAL A 139 29.37 15.61 -1.50
C VAL A 139 29.52 17.11 -1.26
N ILE A 140 28.64 17.66 -0.44
CA ILE A 140 28.48 19.09 -0.23
C ILE A 140 28.98 19.45 1.17
N PRO A 141 29.99 20.32 1.32
CA PRO A 141 30.37 20.85 2.61
C PRO A 141 29.31 21.83 3.10
N THR A 142 28.71 21.57 4.26
CA THR A 142 27.62 22.39 4.82
C THR A 142 28.01 23.12 6.09
N GLY A 143 29.14 22.77 6.68
CA GLY A 143 29.65 23.38 7.90
C GLY A 143 31.00 22.84 8.28
N LYS A 144 31.53 23.28 9.44
CA LYS A 144 32.81 22.78 9.93
C LYS A 144 32.72 21.28 10.21
N ARG A 145 33.48 20.48 9.48
CA ARG A 145 33.51 19.01 9.55
C ARG A 145 32.16 18.34 9.22
N ILE A 146 31.22 19.05 8.61
CA ILE A 146 29.92 18.51 8.27
C ILE A 146 29.76 18.50 6.74
N TYR A 147 29.48 17.32 6.20
CA TYR A 147 29.32 17.07 4.79
C TYR A 147 27.99 16.36 4.54
N VAL A 148 27.29 16.74 3.48
CA VAL A 148 26.07 16.06 3.05
C VAL A 148 26.38 15.29 1.79
N ILE A 149 26.14 13.98 1.81
CA ILE A 149 26.11 13.16 0.59
C ILE A 149 24.72 13.27 0.01
N LEU A 150 24.64 13.55 -1.28
CA LEU A 150 23.42 13.66 -2.04
C LEU A 150 23.43 12.59 -3.14
N LEU A 151 22.39 11.75 -3.20
CA LEU A 151 22.15 10.80 -4.27
C LEU A 151 20.86 11.17 -4.99
N ILE A 152 20.92 11.29 -6.32
CA ILE A 152 19.79 11.58 -7.19
C ILE A 152 19.62 10.41 -8.16
N THR A 153 18.41 9.87 -8.24
CA THR A 153 18.09 8.79 -9.16
C THR A 153 17.40 9.29 -10.42
N SER A 154 17.41 8.48 -11.48
CA SER A 154 16.70 8.77 -12.74
C SER A 154 15.18 8.85 -12.57
N GLY A 155 14.62 8.28 -11.50
CA GLY A 155 13.21 8.40 -11.13
C GLY A 155 12.88 9.72 -10.41
N GLY A 156 13.89 10.60 -10.16
CA GLY A 156 13.70 11.86 -9.45
C GLY A 156 13.78 11.75 -7.92
N SER A 157 14.02 10.56 -7.38
CA SER A 157 14.22 10.39 -5.94
C SER A 157 15.52 11.06 -5.50
N ILE A 158 15.47 11.84 -4.43
CA ILE A 158 16.60 12.53 -3.83
C ILE A 158 16.79 12.01 -2.41
N LYS A 159 17.92 11.36 -2.16
CA LYS A 159 18.30 10.91 -0.83
C LYS A 159 19.55 11.68 -0.38
N ASN A 160 19.59 12.02 0.91
CA ASN A 160 20.73 12.72 1.47
C ASN A 160 21.08 12.22 2.88
N LYS A 161 22.35 12.33 3.24
CA LYS A 161 22.86 12.00 4.57
C LYS A 161 23.90 13.00 5.02
N ALA A 162 23.67 13.61 6.17
CA ALA A 162 24.68 14.46 6.81
C ALA A 162 25.64 13.58 7.61
N CYS A 163 26.94 13.75 7.33
CA CYS A 163 28.02 13.03 7.97
C CYS A 163 28.97 14.02 8.63
N ARG A 164 29.52 13.65 9.78
CA ARG A 164 30.51 14.46 10.50
C ARG A 164 31.87 13.76 10.51
N LEU A 165 32.90 14.48 10.03
CA LEU A 165 34.28 14.00 10.06
C LEU A 165 35.01 14.52 11.30
N GLU A 166 36.15 13.91 11.62
CA GLU A 166 37.04 14.37 12.70
C GLU A 166 37.88 15.59 12.27
N ILE A 167 38.17 15.69 10.96
CA ILE A 167 38.93 16.80 10.36
C ILE A 167 38.16 17.43 9.22
N ASP A 168 38.50 18.65 8.85
CA ASP A 168 38.04 19.28 7.64
C ASP A 168 38.81 18.76 6.42
N LEU A 169 38.12 18.43 5.33
CA LEU A 169 38.75 18.08 4.06
C LEU A 169 39.23 19.34 3.36
N THR A 170 40.38 19.23 2.70
CA THR A 170 40.80 20.27 1.73
C THR A 170 39.88 20.22 0.50
N ASN A 171 39.86 21.31 -0.26
CA ASN A 171 39.07 21.34 -1.51
C ASN A 171 39.55 20.28 -2.50
N GLU A 172 40.82 19.95 -2.54
CA GLU A 172 41.38 18.90 -3.40
C GLU A 172 40.90 17.50 -2.97
N GLN A 173 40.92 17.23 -1.65
CA GLN A 173 40.44 15.95 -1.09
C GLN A 173 38.95 15.78 -1.33
N LEU A 174 38.16 16.85 -1.14
CA LEU A 174 36.73 16.81 -1.38
C LEU A 174 36.42 16.58 -2.86
N ALA A 175 37.12 17.28 -3.76
CA ALA A 175 36.93 17.11 -5.21
C ALA A 175 37.31 15.69 -5.66
N ALA A 176 38.46 15.18 -5.23
CA ALA A 176 38.90 13.83 -5.54
C ALA A 176 37.93 12.75 -5.03
N PHE A 177 37.36 12.93 -3.82
CA PHE A 177 36.37 12.00 -3.28
C PHE A 177 35.06 12.07 -4.04
N SER A 178 34.57 13.27 -4.38
CA SER A 178 33.34 13.46 -5.18
C SER A 178 33.48 12.85 -6.56
N GLU A 179 34.62 13.05 -7.23
CA GLU A 179 34.90 12.48 -8.55
C GLU A 179 35.00 10.95 -8.49
N TYR A 180 35.61 10.41 -7.41
CA TYR A 180 35.65 8.96 -7.19
C TYR A 180 34.26 8.37 -7.03
N LEU A 181 33.38 8.99 -6.23
CA LEU A 181 32.00 8.52 -6.06
C LEU A 181 31.21 8.62 -7.37
N ALA A 182 31.30 9.74 -8.07
CA ALA A 182 30.61 9.93 -9.35
C ALA A 182 31.03 8.86 -10.38
N SER A 183 32.35 8.62 -10.52
CA SER A 183 32.88 7.65 -11.47
C SER A 183 32.47 6.19 -11.18
N ASN A 184 32.20 5.85 -9.92
CA ASN A 184 31.85 4.49 -9.52
C ASN A 184 30.35 4.25 -9.32
N LEU A 185 29.55 5.30 -9.13
CA LEU A 185 28.13 5.16 -8.78
C LEU A 185 27.20 5.75 -9.82
N GLU A 186 27.59 6.80 -10.55
CA GLU A 186 26.71 7.36 -11.60
C GLU A 186 26.58 6.38 -12.77
N GLY A 187 25.34 6.18 -13.21
CA GLY A 187 25.00 5.22 -14.24
C GLY A 187 24.73 3.79 -13.73
N ILE A 188 24.96 3.50 -12.44
CA ILE A 188 24.69 2.20 -11.84
C ILE A 188 23.22 2.09 -11.41
N SER A 189 22.63 0.91 -11.61
CA SER A 189 21.29 0.61 -11.08
C SER A 189 21.29 0.56 -9.56
N VAL A 190 20.22 1.06 -8.93
CA VAL A 190 20.04 0.99 -7.48
C VAL A 190 20.12 -0.45 -6.96
N ASP A 191 19.70 -1.44 -7.75
CA ASP A 191 19.80 -2.87 -7.40
C ASP A 191 21.24 -3.38 -7.31
N GLU A 192 22.15 -2.77 -8.07
CA GLU A 192 23.57 -3.14 -8.06
C GLU A 192 24.31 -2.56 -6.84
N LEU A 193 23.70 -1.63 -6.10
CA LEU A 193 24.27 -1.06 -4.86
C LEU A 193 24.28 -2.06 -3.70
N SER A 194 24.85 -3.24 -3.92
CA SER A 194 24.98 -4.26 -2.87
C SER A 194 25.95 -3.83 -1.75
N ASP A 195 25.81 -4.46 -0.59
CA ASP A 195 26.73 -4.23 0.52
C ASP A 195 28.17 -4.65 0.11
N GLU A 196 28.32 -5.71 -0.69
CA GLU A 196 29.59 -6.15 -1.28
C GLU A 196 30.21 -5.08 -2.19
N MET A 197 29.41 -4.43 -3.03
CA MET A 197 29.87 -3.31 -3.87
C MET A 197 30.36 -2.14 -3.00
N MET A 198 29.62 -1.79 -1.95
CA MET A 198 30.00 -0.73 -1.03
C MET A 198 31.29 -1.06 -0.26
N GLU A 199 31.47 -2.29 0.16
CA GLU A 199 32.70 -2.77 0.79
C GLU A 199 33.91 -2.71 -0.17
N ASN A 200 33.72 -3.11 -1.43
CA ASN A 200 34.75 -3.01 -2.44
C ASN A 200 35.14 -1.56 -2.74
N LEU A 201 34.15 -0.68 -2.85
CA LEU A 201 34.36 0.76 -3.04
C LEU A 201 35.12 1.37 -1.86
N ALA A 202 34.78 0.97 -0.64
CA ALA A 202 35.48 1.38 0.57
C ALA A 202 36.93 0.85 0.61
N ALA A 203 37.15 -0.40 0.29
CA ALA A 203 38.48 -1.04 0.28
C ALA A 203 39.43 -0.39 -0.72
N ALA A 204 38.94 0.03 -1.87
CA ALA A 204 39.72 0.69 -2.91
C ALA A 204 40.26 2.07 -2.48
N MET A 205 39.71 2.70 -1.45
CA MET A 205 40.14 3.99 -0.91
C MET A 205 41.41 3.90 -0.03
N GLY A 206 41.81 2.69 0.35
CA GLY A 206 43.07 2.45 1.07
C GLY A 206 43.21 3.25 2.37
N THR A 207 44.35 3.95 2.54
CA THR A 207 44.65 4.72 3.77
C THR A 207 43.71 5.91 4.01
N TYR A 208 43.05 6.44 2.99
CA TYR A 208 42.07 7.52 3.14
C TYR A 208 40.79 7.07 3.84
N MET A 209 40.55 5.76 3.92
CA MET A 209 39.39 5.18 4.59
C MET A 209 39.22 5.64 6.04
N MET A 210 40.29 5.76 6.79
CA MET A 210 40.20 6.16 8.22
C MET A 210 39.57 7.55 8.39
N VAL A 211 39.85 8.47 7.46
CA VAL A 211 39.34 9.85 7.51
C VAL A 211 37.92 9.93 6.93
N LEU A 212 37.67 9.17 5.88
CA LEU A 212 36.40 9.22 5.12
C LEU A 212 35.36 8.17 5.58
N ALA A 213 35.72 7.35 6.57
CA ALA A 213 34.86 6.28 7.07
C ALA A 213 33.40 6.75 7.37
N PRO A 214 33.16 7.91 8.02
CA PRO A 214 31.78 8.36 8.25
C PRO A 214 31.02 8.69 6.96
N LEU A 215 31.72 9.14 5.91
CA LEU A 215 31.09 9.39 4.60
C LEU A 215 30.75 8.08 3.90
N VAL A 216 31.66 7.10 3.93
CA VAL A 216 31.41 5.77 3.36
C VAL A 216 30.27 5.07 4.09
N GLN A 217 30.24 5.14 5.42
CA GLN A 217 29.13 4.61 6.20
C GLN A 217 27.80 5.31 5.83
N GLY A 218 27.79 6.63 5.72
CA GLY A 218 26.62 7.39 5.28
C GLY A 218 26.17 6.99 3.88
N LEU A 219 27.11 6.70 2.98
CA LEU A 219 26.80 6.19 1.64
C LEU A 219 26.19 4.78 1.68
N CYS A 220 26.72 3.88 2.52
CA CYS A 220 26.15 2.54 2.73
C CYS A 220 24.70 2.62 3.28
N GLU A 221 24.46 3.51 4.23
CA GLU A 221 23.10 3.74 4.75
C GLU A 221 22.17 4.26 3.65
N LEU A 222 22.58 5.26 2.88
CA LEU A 222 21.82 5.79 1.74
C LEU A 222 21.54 4.71 0.68
N SER A 223 22.51 3.84 0.39
CA SER A 223 22.33 2.75 -0.58
C SER A 223 21.29 1.72 -0.10
N ARG A 224 21.28 1.44 1.22
CA ARG A 224 20.26 0.58 1.83
C ARG A 224 18.88 1.24 1.79
N ASP A 225 18.81 2.52 2.15
CA ASP A 225 17.55 3.30 2.11
C ASP A 225 16.97 3.41 0.68
N LEU A 226 17.84 3.45 -0.35
CA LEU A 226 17.41 3.43 -1.74
C LEU A 226 16.90 2.06 -2.19
N ARG A 227 17.46 0.97 -1.64
CA ARG A 227 17.03 -0.40 -1.94
C ARG A 227 15.81 -0.85 -1.14
N GLN A 228 15.54 -0.20 0.00
CA GLN A 228 14.35 -0.50 0.78
C GLN A 228 13.11 -0.02 0.02
N HIS A 229 12.14 -0.91 -0.13
CA HIS A 229 10.84 -0.54 -0.67
C HIS A 229 10.20 0.52 0.21
N ALA A 230 9.96 1.69 -0.33
CA ALA A 230 9.31 2.75 0.40
C ALA A 230 7.82 2.41 0.53
N LEU A 231 7.37 2.13 1.76
CA LEU A 231 5.95 2.09 2.07
C LEU A 231 5.46 3.51 2.33
N LEU A 232 4.58 3.99 1.47
CA LEU A 232 3.85 5.22 1.68
C LEU A 232 2.49 4.90 2.28
N PHE A 233 2.21 5.46 3.44
CA PHE A 233 0.93 5.35 4.13
C PHE A 233 0.21 6.68 4.19
N ARG A 234 -1.11 6.68 3.99
CA ARG A 234 -1.99 7.83 4.17
C ARG A 234 -3.31 7.40 4.81
N GLY A 235 -3.90 8.29 5.59
CA GLY A 235 -5.21 8.05 6.18
C GLY A 235 -5.23 7.03 7.32
N GLU A 236 -4.12 6.77 8.01
CA GLU A 236 -4.08 5.86 9.15
C GLU A 236 -5.10 6.26 10.24
N SER A 237 -5.32 7.55 10.41
CA SER A 237 -6.33 8.08 11.34
C SER A 237 -7.76 7.66 11.01
N ASN A 238 -8.06 7.37 9.75
CA ASN A 238 -9.38 6.93 9.33
C ASN A 238 -9.75 5.58 9.96
N LEU A 239 -8.75 4.71 10.20
CA LEU A 239 -8.97 3.40 10.83
C LEU A 239 -9.60 3.53 12.23
N PHE A 240 -9.28 4.59 12.97
CA PHE A 240 -9.87 4.83 14.30
C PHE A 240 -11.33 5.25 14.25
N SER A 241 -11.83 5.68 13.11
CA SER A 241 -13.22 6.08 12.90
C SER A 241 -14.16 4.89 12.75
N HIS A 242 -13.62 3.72 12.40
CA HIS A 242 -14.37 2.48 12.22
C HIS A 242 -14.55 1.77 13.56
N LYS A 243 -15.81 1.64 14.01
CA LYS A 243 -16.16 1.02 15.31
C LYS A 243 -15.87 -0.48 15.35
N GLU A 244 -15.79 -1.12 14.20
CA GLU A 244 -15.56 -2.57 14.03
C GLU A 244 -14.10 -2.95 14.26
N LEU A 245 -13.18 -2.00 14.16
CA LEU A 245 -11.76 -2.24 14.34
C LEU A 245 -11.36 -2.00 15.80
N ASP A 246 -10.62 -2.94 16.38
CA ASP A 246 -10.06 -2.76 17.71
C ASP A 246 -8.95 -1.70 17.68
N LYS A 247 -9.08 -0.66 18.50
CA LYS A 247 -8.15 0.47 18.50
C LYS A 247 -6.72 0.10 18.90
N MET A 248 -6.56 -0.90 19.76
CA MET A 248 -5.24 -1.37 20.18
C MET A 248 -4.55 -2.15 19.05
N GLU A 249 -5.32 -2.93 18.29
CA GLU A 249 -4.82 -3.61 17.10
C GLU A 249 -4.45 -2.61 16.01
N VAL A 250 -5.23 -1.55 15.82
CA VAL A 250 -4.89 -0.45 14.88
C VAL A 250 -3.57 0.21 15.27
N VAL A 251 -3.34 0.50 16.55
CA VAL A 251 -2.08 1.07 17.03
C VAL A 251 -0.92 0.12 16.72
N ARG A 252 -1.03 -1.17 17.10
CA ARG A 252 0.00 -2.16 16.81
C ARG A 252 0.30 -2.29 15.32
N PHE A 253 -0.74 -2.28 14.49
CA PHE A 253 -0.60 -2.32 13.04
C PHE A 253 0.20 -1.13 12.51
N ILE A 254 -0.10 0.09 12.98
CA ILE A 254 0.63 1.30 12.57
C ILE A 254 2.10 1.24 13.02
N GLU A 255 2.39 0.69 14.20
CA GLU A 255 3.75 0.52 14.71
C GLU A 255 4.57 -0.52 13.90
N HIS A 256 3.92 -1.54 13.34
CA HIS A 256 4.55 -2.64 12.60
C HIS A 256 4.20 -2.66 11.10
N LYS A 257 3.80 -1.52 10.56
CA LYS A 257 3.37 -1.39 9.15
C LYS A 257 4.41 -1.86 8.12
N ASP A 258 5.69 -1.85 8.48
CA ASP A 258 6.78 -2.30 7.60
C ASP A 258 6.65 -3.79 7.22
N GLU A 259 5.98 -4.59 8.05
CA GLU A 259 5.69 -6.00 7.76
C GLU A 259 4.75 -6.18 6.54
N LEU A 260 4.02 -5.13 6.15
CA LEU A 260 3.18 -5.15 4.95
C LEU A 260 3.98 -5.24 3.65
N THR A 261 5.27 -4.90 3.67
CA THR A 261 6.11 -4.97 2.48
C THR A 261 6.07 -6.36 1.86
N GLU A 262 6.17 -7.42 2.67
CA GLU A 262 6.11 -8.80 2.20
C GLU A 262 4.76 -9.15 1.55
N LEU A 263 3.65 -8.67 2.11
CA LEU A 263 2.31 -8.90 1.57
C LEU A 263 2.07 -8.17 0.24
N LEU A 264 2.67 -6.98 0.11
CA LEU A 264 2.57 -6.16 -1.10
C LEU A 264 3.50 -6.64 -2.20
N ASP A 265 4.63 -7.26 -1.83
CA ASP A 265 5.63 -7.78 -2.76
C ASP A 265 5.24 -9.14 -3.37
N ASP A 266 4.29 -9.85 -2.76
CA ASP A 266 3.85 -11.17 -3.22
C ASP A 266 3.43 -11.12 -4.71
N SER A 267 3.84 -12.14 -5.47
CA SER A 267 3.55 -12.22 -6.90
C SER A 267 2.10 -12.63 -7.14
N PHE A 268 1.26 -11.65 -7.44
CA PHE A 268 -0.11 -11.89 -7.90
C PHE A 268 -0.42 -11.02 -9.12
N SER A 269 -1.46 -11.36 -9.85
CA SER A 269 -1.98 -10.56 -10.96
C SER A 269 -3.38 -10.06 -10.66
N GLY A 270 -3.71 -8.82 -11.09
CA GLY A 270 -5.01 -8.22 -10.86
C GLY A 270 -5.18 -7.69 -9.44
N ILE A 271 -6.40 -7.81 -8.91
CA ILE A 271 -6.77 -7.36 -7.57
C ILE A 271 -6.84 -8.54 -6.63
N ARG A 272 -6.32 -8.37 -5.42
CA ARG A 272 -6.39 -9.35 -4.33
C ARG A 272 -7.05 -8.74 -3.12
N VAL A 273 -7.95 -9.48 -2.49
CA VAL A 273 -8.59 -9.10 -1.23
C VAL A 273 -8.12 -10.04 -0.12
N LEU A 274 -7.57 -9.45 0.93
CA LEU A 274 -7.08 -10.13 2.12
C LEU A 274 -7.97 -9.79 3.30
N PHE A 275 -8.23 -10.76 4.18
CA PHE A 275 -9.06 -10.58 5.38
C PHE A 275 -8.23 -10.84 6.63
N GLY A 276 -8.47 -10.09 7.69
CA GLY A 276 -7.74 -10.07 8.95
C GLY A 276 -7.99 -11.26 9.89
N GLU A 277 -8.23 -12.46 9.36
CA GLU A 277 -8.36 -13.69 10.14
C GLU A 277 -7.51 -14.85 9.57
N GLY A 278 -7.01 -15.72 10.44
CA GLY A 278 -6.53 -17.04 10.05
C GLY A 278 -5.08 -17.15 9.62
N GLY A 279 -4.14 -16.55 10.35
CA GLY A 279 -2.72 -16.93 10.24
C GLY A 279 -1.93 -16.23 9.13
N ASN A 280 -2.49 -15.29 8.43
CA ASN A 280 -1.73 -14.31 7.66
C ASN A 280 -1.24 -13.22 8.62
N ASN A 281 -0.06 -12.67 8.39
CA ASN A 281 0.57 -11.59 9.16
C ASN A 281 -0.22 -10.26 9.16
N PHE A 282 -1.51 -10.32 8.91
CA PHE A 282 -2.42 -9.18 8.94
C PHE A 282 -2.87 -8.94 10.39
N VAL A 283 -2.46 -7.82 10.95
CA VAL A 283 -2.46 -7.56 12.40
C VAL A 283 -3.80 -7.03 12.92
N ILE A 284 -4.73 -6.58 12.06
CA ILE A 284 -6.03 -6.02 12.49
C ILE A 284 -7.14 -7.05 12.25
N GLY A 285 -7.78 -7.51 13.32
CA GLY A 285 -9.00 -8.34 13.23
C GLY A 285 -10.17 -7.55 12.64
N ASN A 286 -11.10 -8.24 12.00
CA ASN A 286 -12.27 -7.64 11.34
C ASN A 286 -11.94 -6.58 10.27
N SER A 287 -10.71 -6.60 9.74
CA SER A 287 -10.29 -5.74 8.64
C SER A 287 -10.24 -6.49 7.33
N SER A 288 -10.21 -5.74 6.24
CA SER A 288 -9.83 -6.23 4.93
C SER A 288 -8.84 -5.28 4.27
N MET A 289 -8.00 -5.84 3.42
CA MET A 289 -7.08 -5.12 2.58
C MET A 289 -7.34 -5.49 1.13
N ILE A 290 -7.55 -4.50 0.28
CA ILE A 290 -7.67 -4.66 -1.16
C ILE A 290 -6.37 -4.17 -1.77
N VAL A 291 -5.69 -5.00 -2.55
CA VAL A 291 -4.40 -4.68 -3.17
C VAL A 291 -4.50 -4.85 -4.67
N SER A 292 -3.97 -3.88 -5.40
CA SER A 292 -3.78 -3.92 -6.85
C SER A 292 -2.32 -3.65 -7.17
N LYS A 293 -1.82 -4.24 -8.25
CA LYS A 293 -0.49 -3.89 -8.78
C LYS A 293 -0.64 -2.82 -9.83
N TYR A 294 0.11 -1.73 -9.69
CA TYR A 294 0.16 -0.69 -10.71
C TYR A 294 1.37 -0.88 -11.65
N ARG A 295 1.25 -0.31 -12.84
CA ARG A 295 2.20 -0.49 -13.92
C ARG A 295 2.67 0.84 -14.48
N LYS A 296 3.89 0.85 -14.99
CA LYS A 296 4.43 1.91 -15.85
C LYS A 296 4.69 1.32 -17.24
N GLY A 297 3.78 1.56 -18.18
CA GLY A 297 3.77 0.84 -19.46
C GLY A 297 3.50 -0.66 -19.25
N GLU A 298 4.41 -1.51 -19.72
CA GLU A 298 4.28 -2.97 -19.54
C GLU A 298 4.89 -3.52 -18.23
N ARG A 299 5.56 -2.68 -17.43
CA ARG A 299 6.28 -3.10 -16.22
C ARG A 299 5.46 -2.86 -14.97
N HIS A 300 5.41 -3.86 -14.07
CA HIS A 300 4.92 -3.67 -12.71
C HIS A 300 5.95 -2.88 -11.91
N VAL A 301 5.52 -1.77 -11.31
CA VAL A 301 6.40 -0.88 -10.56
C VAL A 301 6.06 -0.81 -9.07
N GLY A 302 4.90 -1.32 -8.65
CA GLY A 302 4.52 -1.33 -7.26
C GLY A 302 3.16 -1.94 -6.99
N SER A 303 2.74 -1.88 -5.74
CA SER A 303 1.41 -2.27 -5.28
C SER A 303 0.74 -1.12 -4.57
N LEU A 304 -0.56 -0.99 -4.81
CA LEU A 304 -1.43 0.01 -4.21
C LEU A 304 -2.52 -0.71 -3.43
N GLY A 305 -2.75 -0.34 -2.18
CA GLY A 305 -3.73 -1.01 -1.34
C GLY A 305 -4.58 -0.06 -0.51
N VAL A 306 -5.78 -0.54 -0.15
CA VAL A 306 -6.69 0.12 0.78
C VAL A 306 -6.98 -0.84 1.92
N ILE A 307 -6.84 -0.35 3.16
CA ILE A 307 -7.05 -1.10 4.39
C ILE A 307 -8.20 -0.44 5.16
N GLY A 308 -9.20 -1.23 5.48
CA GLY A 308 -10.36 -0.76 6.22
C GLY A 308 -11.11 -1.90 6.93
N PRO A 309 -12.32 -1.66 7.44
CA PRO A 309 -13.13 -2.71 8.04
C PRO A 309 -13.52 -3.77 7.02
N MET A 310 -13.80 -5.00 7.47
CA MET A 310 -14.22 -6.09 6.58
C MET A 310 -15.47 -5.74 5.73
N ARG A 311 -16.33 -4.85 6.21
CA ARG A 311 -17.51 -4.36 5.49
C ARG A 311 -17.22 -3.18 4.53
N LEU A 312 -16.09 -3.18 3.85
CA LEU A 312 -15.81 -2.20 2.80
C LEU A 312 -16.84 -2.28 1.66
N ASP A 313 -17.12 -1.15 1.04
CA ASP A 313 -17.84 -1.11 -0.24
C ASP A 313 -16.91 -1.52 -1.38
N TYR A 314 -16.72 -2.84 -1.52
CA TYR A 314 -15.81 -3.42 -2.51
C TYR A 314 -16.18 -2.99 -3.94
N ALA A 315 -17.47 -2.88 -4.24
CA ALA A 315 -17.96 -2.49 -5.56
C ALA A 315 -17.54 -1.07 -5.95
N LYS A 316 -17.29 -0.21 -4.95
CA LYS A 316 -16.84 1.17 -5.14
C LYS A 316 -15.32 1.32 -5.03
N VAL A 317 -14.69 0.61 -4.09
CA VAL A 317 -13.25 0.74 -3.83
C VAL A 317 -12.41 0.10 -4.94
N ILE A 318 -12.82 -1.06 -5.46
CA ILE A 318 -12.08 -1.77 -6.51
C ILE A 318 -11.91 -0.91 -7.77
N PRO A 319 -12.95 -0.25 -8.32
CA PRO A 319 -12.78 0.66 -9.46
C PRO A 319 -11.81 1.82 -9.24
N TYR A 320 -11.70 2.34 -8.01
CA TYR A 320 -10.68 3.35 -7.72
C TYR A 320 -9.27 2.79 -7.83
N LEU A 321 -9.03 1.57 -7.31
CA LEU A 321 -7.73 0.91 -7.43
C LEU A 321 -7.38 0.50 -8.86
N GLU A 322 -8.37 0.23 -9.71
CA GLU A 322 -8.18 -0.07 -11.13
C GLU A 322 -7.88 1.18 -11.96
N TYR A 323 -8.30 2.36 -11.47
CA TYR A 323 -8.08 3.63 -12.17
C TYR A 323 -6.64 4.10 -12.07
N PHE A 324 -5.96 3.84 -10.97
CA PHE A 324 -4.57 4.19 -10.72
C PHE A 324 -3.58 3.13 -11.23
#